data_4f5e66c1b57b1b9a9964563e770bb282
#
_entry.id   4f5e66c1b57b1b9a9964563e770bb282
#
_cell.length_a   1.000
_cell.length_b   1.000
_cell.length_c   1.000
_cell.angle_alpha   90.00
_cell.angle_beta   90.00
_cell.angle_gamma   90.00
#
_symmetry.space_group_name_H-M   'P 1'
#
loop_
_entity.id
_entity.type
_entity.pdbx_description
1 polymer ?
#
loop_
_entity_poly.entity_id
_entity_poly.type
_entity_poly.pdbx_seq_one_letter_code
_entity_poly.pdbx_strand_id
1 'polypeptide(L)'
;MIKTDILIIGAGPTGLFSVFEAGLLRLKCHLIDSLPMLGGQCAEIYPKKPIYDIPSHPEILAGDLIKKLEQQIAPFQPGYTLGESAISIEKTEDKYFIVTTDKGTQHRAPVVAIAGGLGTFEPRKPPIKNIEKYEGKGVSYIIKNPESYRDKKVVIAGGGDSALDWTIFLENISSSVTLIHRRNEFRGALDSVDKVQELKNEGRINLVTQAEVTGLNGGNKLESVNITQKETSSNLECDYFIPLFGLTPKLGPIANWGLEIEKNAIKVDNTLDYQTNIPGIYAIGDVNTYPGKLKLILCGFHEATLMCQSAFRRIHPEKRNVLKYTTVTGISGFDGSQKQPEKSTIKSIF
;
A
#
# COMPACT_ATOMS: atom_id res chain seq x y z
N MET A 1 -8.01 18.25 21.02
CA MET A 1 -7.28 18.56 19.77
C MET A 1 -5.82 18.13 19.93
N ILE A 2 -5.36 17.21 19.11
CA ILE A 2 -3.99 16.68 19.09
C ILE A 2 -3.12 17.61 18.25
N LYS A 3 -1.94 17.99 18.77
CA LYS A 3 -1.00 18.89 18.07
C LYS A 3 0.26 18.14 17.69
N THR A 4 0.75 18.33 16.47
CA THR A 4 1.96 17.72 15.92
C THR A 4 2.62 18.65 14.90
N ASP A 5 3.86 18.36 14.50
CA ASP A 5 4.57 19.11 13.46
C ASP A 5 4.15 18.65 12.06
N ILE A 6 4.04 17.34 11.87
CA ILE A 6 3.56 16.73 10.63
C ILE A 6 2.42 15.77 10.95
N LEU A 7 1.23 16.02 10.36
CA LEU A 7 0.13 15.07 10.37
C LEU A 7 0.20 14.22 9.11
N ILE A 8 0.31 12.90 9.28
CA ILE A 8 0.42 11.93 8.18
C ILE A 8 -0.90 11.18 8.05
N ILE A 9 -1.51 11.21 6.87
CA ILE A 9 -2.76 10.48 6.58
C ILE A 9 -2.41 9.25 5.76
N GLY A 10 -2.48 8.09 6.41
CA GLY A 10 -2.06 6.80 5.90
C GLY A 10 -0.84 6.26 6.63
N ALA A 11 -0.98 5.10 7.27
CA ALA A 11 0.07 4.40 8.02
C ALA A 11 0.64 3.20 7.26
N GLY A 12 0.64 3.26 5.91
CA GLY A 12 1.33 2.33 5.04
C GLY A 12 2.85 2.54 5.04
N PRO A 13 3.61 1.78 4.23
CA PRO A 13 5.08 1.85 4.20
C PRO A 13 5.63 3.27 4.06
N THR A 14 5.06 4.06 3.14
CA THR A 14 5.49 5.45 2.89
C THR A 14 5.20 6.36 4.09
N GLY A 15 4.02 6.22 4.71
CA GLY A 15 3.67 6.99 5.90
C GLY A 15 4.58 6.66 7.09
N LEU A 16 4.88 5.38 7.30
CA LEU A 16 5.79 4.94 8.34
C LEU A 16 7.21 5.48 8.10
N PHE A 17 7.72 5.36 6.87
CA PHE A 17 9.06 5.87 6.56
C PHE A 17 9.15 7.40 6.69
N SER A 18 8.05 8.13 6.45
CA SER A 18 8.00 9.58 6.70
C SER A 18 8.25 9.94 8.17
N VAL A 19 7.81 9.09 9.10
CA VAL A 19 8.12 9.28 10.54
C VAL A 19 9.61 9.19 10.80
N PHE A 20 10.30 8.23 10.17
CA PHE A 20 11.75 8.08 10.28
C PHE A 20 12.46 9.34 9.81
N GLU A 21 12.17 9.80 8.60
CA GLU A 21 12.80 10.99 8.00
C GLU A 21 12.51 12.27 8.80
N ALA A 22 11.26 12.46 9.24
CA ALA A 22 10.88 13.58 10.11
C ALA A 22 11.59 13.53 11.46
N GLY A 23 11.72 12.34 12.04
CA GLY A 23 12.40 12.11 13.31
C GLY A 23 13.89 12.49 13.26
N LEU A 24 14.58 12.23 12.14
CA LEU A 24 15.96 12.69 11.92
C LEU A 24 16.07 14.22 11.98
N LEU A 25 15.01 14.92 11.59
CA LEU A 25 14.89 16.38 11.65
C LEU A 25 14.31 16.90 12.98
N ARG A 26 14.08 16.00 13.94
CA ARG A 26 13.45 16.30 15.25
C ARG A 26 12.03 16.86 15.13
N LEU A 27 11.31 16.49 14.08
CA LEU A 27 9.91 16.82 13.91
C LEU A 27 9.04 15.71 14.48
N LYS A 28 7.98 16.09 15.19
CA LYS A 28 6.99 15.15 15.74
C LYS A 28 5.96 14.81 14.69
N CYS A 29 5.63 13.52 14.57
CA CYS A 29 4.60 13.03 13.68
C CYS A 29 3.41 12.44 14.43
N HIS A 30 2.24 12.57 13.82
CA HIS A 30 1.04 11.83 14.21
C HIS A 30 0.42 11.22 12.95
N LEU A 31 0.10 9.92 12.99
CA LEU A 31 -0.50 9.21 11.87
C LEU A 31 -1.99 8.99 12.11
N ILE A 32 -2.79 9.19 11.05
CA ILE A 32 -4.20 8.79 11.00
C ILE A 32 -4.32 7.68 9.97
N ASP A 33 -5.00 6.58 10.31
CA ASP A 33 -5.36 5.54 9.35
C ASP A 33 -6.75 4.98 9.64
N SER A 34 -7.50 4.71 8.57
CA SER A 34 -8.82 4.07 8.64
C SER A 34 -8.77 2.62 9.09
N LEU A 35 -7.63 1.96 8.92
CA LEU A 35 -7.39 0.61 9.44
C LEU A 35 -7.05 0.65 10.93
N PRO A 36 -7.44 -0.38 11.71
CA PRO A 36 -7.12 -0.46 13.13
C PRO A 36 -5.67 -0.87 13.40
N MET A 37 -4.87 -1.05 12.37
CA MET A 37 -3.48 -1.50 12.44
C MET A 37 -2.60 -0.73 11.44
N LEU A 38 -1.29 -0.72 11.71
CA LEU A 38 -0.29 -0.14 10.82
C LEU A 38 -0.05 -1.04 9.60
N GLY A 39 0.46 -0.45 8.53
CA GLY A 39 0.98 -1.17 7.37
C GLY A 39 0.17 -1.03 6.08
N GLY A 40 -1.06 -0.49 6.14
CA GLY A 40 -1.88 -0.27 4.95
C GLY A 40 -2.07 -1.55 4.12
N GLN A 41 -1.89 -1.47 2.80
CA GLN A 41 -2.05 -2.61 1.89
C GLN A 41 -1.13 -3.80 2.24
N CYS A 42 0.10 -3.54 2.63
CA CYS A 42 1.08 -4.57 2.96
C CYS A 42 0.65 -5.44 4.14
N ALA A 43 -0.03 -4.88 5.12
CA ALA A 43 -0.53 -5.62 6.26
C ALA A 43 -1.94 -6.20 6.01
N GLU A 44 -2.84 -5.43 5.37
CA GLU A 44 -4.25 -5.80 5.24
C GLU A 44 -4.52 -6.73 4.05
N ILE A 45 -3.85 -6.50 2.90
CA ILE A 45 -4.21 -7.19 1.65
C ILE A 45 -3.30 -8.38 1.37
N TYR A 46 -1.97 -8.23 1.55
CA TYR A 46 -1.00 -9.25 1.13
C TYR A 46 0.18 -9.42 2.08
N PRO A 47 -0.06 -9.61 3.40
CA PRO A 47 1.03 -9.66 4.39
C PRO A 47 2.04 -10.79 4.16
N LYS A 48 1.63 -11.87 3.51
CA LYS A 48 2.46 -13.04 3.21
C LYS A 48 2.97 -13.06 1.76
N LYS A 49 2.78 -11.97 1.00
CA LYS A 49 3.32 -11.85 -0.35
C LYS A 49 4.77 -11.40 -0.28
N PRO A 50 5.70 -12.07 -0.99
CA PRO A 50 7.08 -11.61 -1.11
C PRO A 50 7.16 -10.34 -1.97
N ILE A 51 8.07 -9.45 -1.59
CA ILE A 51 8.44 -8.24 -2.30
C ILE A 51 9.93 -8.32 -2.60
N TYR A 52 10.35 -8.04 -3.84
CA TYR A 52 11.71 -8.21 -4.33
C TYR A 52 12.43 -6.89 -4.63
N ASP A 53 11.70 -5.77 -4.66
CA ASP A 53 12.19 -4.45 -5.05
C ASP A 53 12.45 -3.51 -3.86
N ILE A 54 12.68 -4.09 -2.68
CA ILE A 54 13.15 -3.35 -1.50
C ILE A 54 14.67 -3.45 -1.42
N PRO A 55 15.40 -2.33 -1.50
CA PRO A 55 16.87 -2.35 -1.43
C PRO A 55 17.37 -3.09 -0.20
N SER A 56 18.49 -3.80 -0.33
CA SER A 56 19.13 -4.64 0.71
C SER A 56 18.37 -5.93 1.10
N HIS A 57 17.20 -6.18 0.53
CA HIS A 57 16.45 -7.41 0.76
C HIS A 57 16.25 -8.12 -0.59
N PRO A 58 16.92 -9.26 -0.84
CA PRO A 58 16.65 -10.08 -2.03
C PRO A 58 15.18 -10.47 -2.11
N GLU A 59 14.57 -10.72 -0.95
CA GLU A 59 13.16 -10.99 -0.74
C GLU A 59 12.76 -10.57 0.67
N ILE A 60 11.57 -10.00 0.83
CA ILE A 60 10.97 -9.72 2.13
C ILE A 60 9.45 -9.87 2.05
N LEU A 61 8.83 -10.51 3.04
CA LEU A 61 7.37 -10.55 3.11
C LEU A 61 6.82 -9.16 3.43
N ALA A 62 5.71 -8.80 2.78
CA ALA A 62 5.08 -7.47 2.96
C ALA A 62 4.80 -7.15 4.44
N GLY A 63 4.28 -8.12 5.21
CA GLY A 63 4.06 -7.95 6.65
C GLY A 63 5.35 -7.80 7.46
N ASP A 64 6.44 -8.45 7.04
CA ASP A 64 7.72 -8.31 7.74
C ASP A 64 8.41 -7.00 7.41
N LEU A 65 8.23 -6.45 6.20
CA LEU A 65 8.63 -5.09 5.88
C LEU A 65 7.97 -4.08 6.83
N ILE A 66 6.67 -4.23 7.08
CA ILE A 66 5.96 -3.34 8.03
C ILE A 66 6.54 -3.45 9.43
N LYS A 67 6.75 -4.65 9.96
CA LYS A 67 7.37 -4.84 11.29
C LYS A 67 8.76 -4.18 11.40
N LYS A 68 9.56 -4.26 10.32
CA LYS A 68 10.87 -3.60 10.28
C LYS A 68 10.74 -2.08 10.25
N LEU A 69 9.78 -1.52 9.52
CA LEU A 69 9.50 -0.09 9.52
C LEU A 69 8.98 0.38 10.89
N GLU A 70 8.12 -0.38 11.56
CA GLU A 70 7.67 -0.09 12.93
C GLU A 70 8.86 -0.04 13.91
N GLN A 71 9.77 -1.01 13.83
CA GLN A 71 11.00 -1.00 14.61
C GLN A 71 11.88 0.22 14.30
N GLN A 72 11.96 0.60 13.02
CA GLN A 72 12.76 1.74 12.56
C GLN A 72 12.24 3.08 13.08
N ILE A 73 10.92 3.23 13.24
CA ILE A 73 10.31 4.48 13.73
C ILE A 73 10.09 4.53 15.23
N ALA A 74 10.20 3.39 15.94
CA ALA A 74 9.94 3.31 17.38
C ALA A 74 10.71 4.33 18.22
N PRO A 75 11.99 4.64 17.96
CA PRO A 75 12.73 5.65 18.71
C PRO A 75 12.14 7.07 18.65
N PHE A 76 11.38 7.38 17.59
CA PHE A 76 10.78 8.71 17.38
C PHE A 76 9.40 8.88 18.03
N GLN A 77 8.82 7.81 18.57
CA GLN A 77 7.58 7.79 19.35
C GLN A 77 6.43 8.58 18.67
N PRO A 78 6.05 8.26 17.41
CA PRO A 78 4.94 8.94 16.77
C PRO A 78 3.62 8.69 17.48
N GLY A 79 2.69 9.65 17.38
CA GLY A 79 1.31 9.44 17.81
C GLY A 79 0.49 8.71 16.74
N TYR A 80 -0.59 8.05 17.16
CA TYR A 80 -1.47 7.29 16.28
C TYR A 80 -2.94 7.56 16.56
N THR A 81 -3.74 7.68 15.51
CA THR A 81 -5.20 7.65 15.49
C THR A 81 -5.60 6.60 14.45
N LEU A 82 -5.79 5.36 14.91
CA LEU A 82 -6.10 4.21 14.05
C LEU A 82 -7.58 3.87 14.10
N GLY A 83 -8.11 3.29 13.02
CA GLY A 83 -9.53 2.97 12.87
C GLY A 83 -10.41 4.21 12.71
N GLU A 84 -9.82 5.32 12.23
CA GLU A 84 -10.52 6.58 11.94
C GLU A 84 -10.08 7.13 10.60
N SER A 85 -11.05 7.63 9.84
CA SER A 85 -10.83 8.23 8.52
C SER A 85 -10.79 9.75 8.60
N ALA A 86 -9.78 10.38 8.00
CA ALA A 86 -9.75 11.84 7.85
C ALA A 86 -10.85 12.28 6.86
N ILE A 87 -11.82 13.08 7.32
CA ILE A 87 -12.98 13.46 6.51
C ILE A 87 -12.99 14.93 6.09
N SER A 88 -12.37 15.81 6.86
CA SER A 88 -12.30 17.23 6.52
C SER A 88 -10.95 17.83 6.88
N ILE A 89 -10.60 18.89 6.16
CA ILE A 89 -9.43 19.73 6.44
C ILE A 89 -9.83 21.20 6.37
N GLU A 90 -9.39 21.97 7.34
CA GLU A 90 -9.59 23.41 7.40
C GLU A 90 -8.24 24.09 7.60
N LYS A 91 -7.98 25.15 6.82
CA LYS A 91 -6.79 25.98 6.99
C LYS A 91 -7.13 27.15 7.91
N THR A 92 -6.35 27.31 8.97
CA THR A 92 -6.51 28.41 9.93
C THR A 92 -5.78 29.68 9.47
N GLU A 93 -6.11 30.82 10.04
CA GLU A 93 -5.47 32.13 9.72
C GLU A 93 -3.97 32.12 10.02
N ASP A 94 -3.55 31.41 11.06
CA ASP A 94 -2.14 31.24 11.46
C ASP A 94 -1.38 30.17 10.65
N LYS A 95 -1.94 29.77 9.48
CA LYS A 95 -1.33 28.86 8.50
C LYS A 95 -1.19 27.41 8.95
N TYR A 96 -1.89 26.99 10.01
CA TYR A 96 -2.05 25.59 10.38
C TYR A 96 -3.22 24.95 9.65
N PHE A 97 -3.30 23.64 9.75
CA PHE A 97 -4.43 22.84 9.29
C PHE A 97 -5.08 22.15 10.49
N ILE A 98 -6.41 22.10 10.49
CA ILE A 98 -7.20 21.26 11.40
C ILE A 98 -7.81 20.16 10.54
N VAL A 99 -7.45 18.91 10.85
CA VAL A 99 -8.03 17.72 10.21
C VAL A 99 -8.95 17.05 11.22
N THR A 100 -10.18 16.79 10.81
CA THR A 100 -11.19 16.11 11.62
C THR A 100 -11.46 14.73 11.05
N THR A 101 -11.55 13.74 11.93
CA THR A 101 -11.87 12.35 11.55
C THR A 101 -13.38 12.09 11.58
N ASP A 102 -13.81 10.96 11.02
CA ASP A 102 -15.19 10.46 11.04
C ASP A 102 -15.75 10.21 12.45
N LYS A 103 -14.86 10.06 13.46
CA LYS A 103 -15.23 9.96 14.87
C LYS A 103 -15.13 11.29 15.63
N GLY A 104 -14.83 12.39 14.93
CA GLY A 104 -14.75 13.72 15.50
C GLY A 104 -13.42 14.05 16.18
N THR A 105 -12.40 13.19 16.08
CA THR A 105 -11.06 13.48 16.59
C THR A 105 -10.42 14.59 15.75
N GLN A 106 -9.91 15.63 16.41
CA GLN A 106 -9.29 16.78 15.75
C GLN A 106 -7.78 16.81 15.93
N HIS A 107 -7.08 17.05 14.83
CA HIS A 107 -5.62 17.15 14.76
C HIS A 107 -5.22 18.51 14.18
N ARG A 108 -4.22 19.17 14.77
CA ARG A 108 -3.71 20.46 14.30
C ARG A 108 -2.23 20.35 13.99
N ALA A 109 -1.86 20.70 12.77
CA ALA A 109 -0.47 20.67 12.29
C ALA A 109 -0.19 21.76 11.27
N PRO A 110 1.05 22.30 11.17
CA PRO A 110 1.47 23.23 10.12
C PRO A 110 1.71 22.52 8.77
N VAL A 111 1.85 21.19 8.79
CA VAL A 111 2.07 20.35 7.60
C VAL A 111 1.17 19.14 7.66
N VAL A 112 0.56 18.82 6.51
CA VAL A 112 -0.21 17.58 6.30
C VAL A 112 0.41 16.80 5.15
N ALA A 113 0.76 15.54 5.39
CA ALA A 113 1.28 14.60 4.40
C ALA A 113 0.24 13.52 4.11
N ILE A 114 -0.26 13.46 2.88
CA ILE A 114 -1.21 12.44 2.45
C ILE A 114 -0.42 11.27 1.88
N ALA A 115 -0.42 10.14 2.59
CA ALA A 115 0.25 8.88 2.25
C ALA A 115 -0.75 7.72 2.16
N GLY A 116 -1.98 8.02 1.75
CA GLY A 116 -3.13 7.12 1.77
C GLY A 116 -3.12 5.99 0.71
N GLY A 117 -2.01 5.80 -0.02
CA GLY A 117 -1.88 4.75 -1.02
C GLY A 117 -2.94 4.87 -2.13
N LEU A 118 -3.68 3.81 -2.39
CA LEU A 118 -4.81 3.82 -3.33
C LEU A 118 -6.13 4.28 -2.67
N GLY A 119 -6.09 4.75 -1.42
CA GLY A 119 -7.28 5.12 -0.66
C GLY A 119 -8.05 3.91 -0.13
N THR A 120 -9.38 4.01 -0.03
CA THR A 120 -10.21 2.86 0.35
C THR A 120 -10.20 1.81 -0.77
N PHE A 121 -9.93 0.56 -0.38
CA PHE A 121 -9.77 -0.55 -1.32
C PHE A 121 -11.12 -1.17 -1.63
N GLU A 122 -11.69 -0.86 -2.77
CA GLU A 122 -12.79 -1.63 -3.29
C GLU A 122 -12.30 -2.56 -4.40
N PRO A 123 -12.38 -3.88 -4.20
CA PRO A 123 -12.12 -4.83 -5.27
C PRO A 123 -13.06 -4.59 -6.44
N ARG A 124 -12.52 -4.65 -7.65
CA ARG A 124 -13.36 -4.66 -8.84
C ARG A 124 -14.10 -5.99 -8.91
N LYS A 125 -15.39 -5.94 -8.65
CA LYS A 125 -16.25 -7.12 -8.72
C LYS A 125 -16.58 -7.45 -10.19
N PRO A 126 -16.55 -8.73 -10.58
CA PRO A 126 -17.07 -9.14 -11.88
C PRO A 126 -18.57 -8.89 -11.94
N PRO A 127 -19.14 -8.61 -13.13
CA PRO A 127 -20.57 -8.38 -13.30
C PRO A 127 -21.35 -9.73 -13.32
N ILE A 128 -21.18 -10.52 -12.28
CA ILE A 128 -21.85 -11.82 -12.10
C ILE A 128 -23.04 -11.64 -11.19
N LYS A 129 -24.20 -12.08 -11.66
CA LYS A 129 -25.46 -11.99 -10.89
C LYS A 129 -25.36 -12.78 -9.57
N ASN A 130 -25.79 -12.17 -8.49
CA ASN A 130 -25.86 -12.78 -7.14
C ASN A 130 -24.49 -13.22 -6.58
N ILE A 131 -23.38 -12.60 -6.99
CA ILE A 131 -22.04 -12.92 -6.49
C ILE A 131 -21.94 -12.70 -4.97
N GLU A 132 -22.68 -11.74 -4.44
CA GLU A 132 -22.73 -11.38 -3.01
C GLU A 132 -23.19 -12.55 -2.13
N LYS A 133 -24.01 -13.45 -2.66
CA LYS A 133 -24.47 -14.66 -1.95
C LYS A 133 -23.29 -15.54 -1.51
N TYR A 134 -22.22 -15.56 -2.28
CA TYR A 134 -21.05 -16.42 -2.08
C TYR A 134 -19.85 -15.69 -1.47
N GLU A 135 -19.93 -14.38 -1.24
CA GLU A 135 -18.86 -13.62 -0.56
C GLU A 135 -18.64 -14.17 0.85
N GLY A 136 -17.38 -14.52 1.17
CA GLY A 136 -17.01 -15.24 2.40
C GLY A 136 -17.46 -16.70 2.45
N LYS A 137 -18.14 -17.21 1.42
CA LYS A 137 -18.62 -18.59 1.31
C LYS A 137 -18.15 -19.28 0.02
N GLY A 138 -16.92 -18.99 -0.37
CA GLY A 138 -16.28 -19.50 -1.58
C GLY A 138 -15.85 -18.41 -2.56
N VAL A 139 -16.36 -17.19 -2.48
CA VAL A 139 -15.85 -16.03 -3.23
C VAL A 139 -15.04 -15.13 -2.32
N SER A 140 -13.81 -14.81 -2.76
CA SER A 140 -12.92 -13.89 -2.06
C SER A 140 -12.16 -13.02 -3.07
N TYR A 141 -12.02 -11.74 -2.77
CA TYR A 141 -11.29 -10.79 -3.60
C TYR A 141 -9.86 -10.53 -3.09
N ILE A 142 -9.54 -11.09 -1.93
CA ILE A 142 -8.27 -10.89 -1.22
C ILE A 142 -7.89 -12.23 -0.56
N ILE A 143 -6.61 -12.57 -0.63
CA ILE A 143 -6.06 -13.76 0.01
C ILE A 143 -5.29 -13.35 1.26
N LYS A 144 -5.96 -13.35 2.42
CA LYS A 144 -5.34 -13.00 3.71
C LYS A 144 -4.58 -14.19 4.32
N ASN A 145 -5.15 -15.37 4.21
CA ASN A 145 -4.55 -16.60 4.72
C ASN A 145 -4.50 -17.67 3.63
N PRO A 146 -3.36 -17.87 2.97
CA PRO A 146 -3.22 -18.87 1.90
C PRO A 146 -3.51 -20.31 2.36
N GLU A 147 -3.25 -20.64 3.62
CA GLU A 147 -3.52 -21.98 4.16
C GLU A 147 -5.01 -22.38 4.13
N SER A 148 -5.92 -21.42 4.03
CA SER A 148 -7.35 -21.70 3.86
C SER A 148 -7.68 -22.39 2.55
N TYR A 149 -6.76 -22.35 1.58
CA TYR A 149 -6.92 -22.95 0.25
C TYR A 149 -6.20 -24.30 0.11
N ARG A 150 -5.61 -24.81 1.20
CA ARG A 150 -4.94 -26.12 1.21
C ARG A 150 -5.92 -27.22 0.85
N ASP A 151 -5.50 -28.09 -0.08
CA ASP A 151 -6.27 -29.20 -0.61
C ASP A 151 -7.66 -28.81 -1.21
N LYS A 152 -7.79 -27.55 -1.67
CA LYS A 152 -9.01 -27.01 -2.29
C LYS A 152 -8.87 -26.87 -3.79
N LYS A 153 -10.00 -26.96 -4.50
CA LYS A 153 -10.09 -26.58 -5.93
C LYS A 153 -10.28 -25.08 -6.02
N VAL A 154 -9.30 -24.37 -6.57
CA VAL A 154 -9.29 -22.92 -6.63
C VAL A 154 -9.37 -22.43 -8.06
N VAL A 155 -10.31 -21.52 -8.33
CA VAL A 155 -10.39 -20.80 -9.61
C VAL A 155 -9.99 -19.35 -9.36
N ILE A 156 -8.97 -18.89 -10.08
CA ILE A 156 -8.50 -17.50 -10.08
C ILE A 156 -8.88 -16.88 -11.41
N ALA A 157 -9.49 -15.68 -11.38
CA ALA A 157 -9.74 -14.93 -12.60
C ALA A 157 -8.96 -13.61 -12.56
N GLY A 158 -8.13 -13.38 -13.60
CA GLY A 158 -7.31 -12.17 -13.69
C GLY A 158 -6.19 -12.30 -14.71
N GLY A 159 -5.39 -11.26 -14.85
CA GLY A 159 -4.27 -11.26 -15.81
C GLY A 159 -3.20 -10.21 -15.49
N GLY A 160 -3.20 -9.67 -14.29
CA GLY A 160 -2.13 -8.83 -13.74
C GLY A 160 -1.33 -9.59 -12.69
N ASP A 161 -0.32 -8.93 -12.12
CA ASP A 161 0.63 -9.52 -11.15
C ASP A 161 -0.05 -10.31 -10.04
N SER A 162 -1.10 -9.75 -9.41
CA SER A 162 -1.79 -10.45 -8.31
C SER A 162 -2.38 -11.79 -8.72
N ALA A 163 -2.92 -11.91 -9.93
CA ALA A 163 -3.50 -13.17 -10.40
C ALA A 163 -2.42 -14.21 -10.71
N LEU A 164 -1.32 -13.77 -11.33
CA LEU A 164 -0.19 -14.65 -11.65
C LEU A 164 0.52 -15.13 -10.38
N ASP A 165 0.88 -14.22 -9.50
CA ASP A 165 1.61 -14.52 -8.26
C ASP A 165 0.81 -15.47 -7.35
N TRP A 166 -0.49 -15.21 -7.18
CA TRP A 166 -1.33 -16.10 -6.39
C TRP A 166 -1.58 -17.45 -7.05
N THR A 167 -1.59 -17.53 -8.38
CA THR A 167 -1.64 -18.80 -9.11
C THR A 167 -0.39 -19.62 -8.82
N ILE A 168 0.79 -19.01 -8.93
CA ILE A 168 2.09 -19.65 -8.65
C ILE A 168 2.19 -20.10 -7.19
N PHE A 169 1.71 -19.26 -6.26
CA PHE A 169 1.77 -19.60 -4.84
C PHE A 169 0.82 -20.75 -4.47
N LEU A 170 -0.46 -20.63 -4.87
CA LEU A 170 -1.52 -21.56 -4.46
C LEU A 170 -1.37 -22.93 -5.13
N GLU A 171 -0.70 -23.02 -6.27
CA GLU A 171 -0.40 -24.30 -6.93
C GLU A 171 0.31 -25.26 -5.99
N ASN A 172 1.17 -24.78 -5.11
CA ASN A 172 1.93 -25.62 -4.17
C ASN A 172 1.11 -26.16 -2.99
N ILE A 173 -0.07 -25.63 -2.73
CA ILE A 173 -0.85 -25.99 -1.54
C ILE A 173 -2.27 -26.45 -1.86
N SER A 174 -2.83 -26.06 -2.98
CA SER A 174 -4.20 -26.42 -3.39
C SER A 174 -4.24 -27.77 -4.12
N SER A 175 -5.39 -28.44 -4.09
CA SER A 175 -5.56 -29.69 -4.86
C SER A 175 -5.59 -29.45 -6.38
N SER A 176 -6.06 -28.28 -6.80
CA SER A 176 -5.98 -27.81 -8.18
C SER A 176 -6.13 -26.30 -8.25
N VAL A 177 -5.42 -25.67 -9.18
CA VAL A 177 -5.57 -24.25 -9.49
C VAL A 177 -5.91 -24.10 -10.97
N THR A 178 -6.99 -23.35 -11.26
CA THR A 178 -7.34 -22.94 -12.61
C THR A 178 -7.26 -21.42 -12.72
N LEU A 179 -6.37 -20.94 -13.61
CA LEU A 179 -6.28 -19.52 -13.93
C LEU A 179 -7.11 -19.22 -15.19
N ILE A 180 -8.05 -18.29 -15.06
CA ILE A 180 -8.91 -17.85 -16.15
C ILE A 180 -8.53 -16.42 -16.53
N HIS A 181 -8.29 -16.18 -17.81
CA HIS A 181 -8.00 -14.85 -18.34
C HIS A 181 -8.76 -14.57 -19.64
N ARG A 182 -9.37 -13.36 -19.70
CA ARG A 182 -10.20 -12.96 -20.85
C ARG A 182 -9.43 -12.69 -22.14
N ARG A 183 -8.10 -12.53 -22.08
CA ARG A 183 -7.22 -12.28 -23.23
C ARG A 183 -6.21 -13.40 -23.38
N ASN A 184 -5.46 -13.39 -24.49
CA ASN A 184 -4.30 -14.28 -24.65
C ASN A 184 -3.08 -13.78 -23.88
N GLU A 185 -2.91 -12.46 -23.81
CA GLU A 185 -1.74 -11.80 -23.25
C GLU A 185 -2.02 -11.33 -21.81
N PHE A 186 -1.10 -11.62 -20.92
CA PHE A 186 -1.08 -11.14 -19.55
C PHE A 186 -0.46 -9.73 -19.46
N ARG A 187 -0.78 -9.01 -18.39
CA ARG A 187 -0.22 -7.69 -18.10
C ARG A 187 0.71 -7.67 -16.89
N GLY A 188 0.95 -8.82 -16.29
CA GLY A 188 1.87 -8.97 -15.18
C GLY A 188 3.33 -9.03 -15.63
N ALA A 189 4.24 -9.09 -14.66
CA ALA A 189 5.67 -9.20 -14.88
C ALA A 189 6.00 -10.42 -15.77
N LEU A 190 6.98 -10.27 -16.67
CA LEU A 190 7.33 -11.31 -17.63
C LEU A 190 7.74 -12.62 -16.92
N ASP A 191 8.54 -12.52 -15.86
CA ASP A 191 8.97 -13.69 -15.08
C ASP A 191 7.77 -14.47 -14.51
N SER A 192 6.74 -13.77 -14.00
CA SER A 192 5.51 -14.41 -13.51
C SER A 192 4.70 -15.04 -14.64
N VAL A 193 4.68 -14.41 -15.81
CA VAL A 193 4.02 -14.97 -17.02
C VAL A 193 4.72 -16.23 -17.46
N ASP A 194 6.06 -16.22 -17.56
CA ASP A 194 6.87 -17.37 -17.96
C ASP A 194 6.65 -18.53 -16.99
N LYS A 195 6.65 -18.25 -15.69
CA LYS A 195 6.42 -19.27 -14.65
C LYS A 195 5.04 -19.91 -14.74
N VAL A 196 3.99 -19.11 -15.00
CA VAL A 196 2.62 -19.64 -15.21
C VAL A 196 2.57 -20.53 -16.44
N GLN A 197 3.29 -20.20 -17.53
CA GLN A 197 3.34 -21.05 -18.71
C GLN A 197 4.10 -22.35 -18.47
N GLU A 198 5.20 -22.33 -17.70
CA GLU A 198 5.90 -23.53 -17.25
C GLU A 198 4.96 -24.46 -16.47
N LEU A 199 4.30 -23.94 -15.44
CA LEU A 199 3.37 -24.71 -14.60
C LEU A 199 2.21 -25.31 -15.40
N LYS A 200 1.71 -24.58 -16.40
CA LYS A 200 0.72 -25.12 -17.35
C LYS A 200 1.28 -26.27 -18.18
N ASN A 201 2.50 -26.12 -18.71
CA ASN A 201 3.13 -27.15 -19.55
C ASN A 201 3.46 -28.41 -18.74
N GLU A 202 3.78 -28.26 -17.45
CA GLU A 202 4.00 -29.34 -16.50
C GLU A 202 2.68 -30.01 -16.02
N GLY A 203 1.52 -29.46 -16.41
CA GLY A 203 0.22 -29.96 -15.97
C GLY A 203 -0.12 -29.68 -14.52
N ARG A 204 0.59 -28.77 -13.86
CA ARG A 204 0.42 -28.41 -12.44
C ARG A 204 -0.73 -27.43 -12.22
N ILE A 205 -1.05 -26.64 -13.24
CA ILE A 205 -2.20 -25.73 -13.24
C ILE A 205 -3.01 -25.90 -14.52
N ASN A 206 -4.28 -25.51 -14.46
CA ASN A 206 -5.12 -25.33 -15.64
C ASN A 206 -5.10 -23.84 -16.03
N LEU A 207 -4.75 -23.55 -17.29
CA LEU A 207 -4.80 -22.20 -17.81
C LEU A 207 -5.85 -22.10 -18.93
N VAL A 208 -6.87 -21.26 -18.73
CA VAL A 208 -7.94 -21.01 -19.68
C VAL A 208 -7.90 -19.54 -20.10
N THR A 209 -7.40 -19.28 -21.29
CA THR A 209 -7.37 -17.93 -21.89
C THR A 209 -8.55 -17.69 -22.81
N GLN A 210 -8.81 -16.42 -23.17
CA GLN A 210 -9.99 -15.99 -23.93
C GLN A 210 -11.30 -16.45 -23.30
N ALA A 211 -11.35 -16.47 -21.95
CA ALA A 211 -12.47 -16.97 -21.19
C ALA A 211 -12.82 -16.05 -20.03
N GLU A 212 -14.07 -16.02 -19.68
CA GLU A 212 -14.60 -15.26 -18.55
C GLU A 212 -15.49 -16.15 -17.68
N VAL A 213 -15.47 -15.88 -16.36
CA VAL A 213 -16.46 -16.48 -15.45
C VAL A 213 -17.75 -15.67 -15.56
N THR A 214 -18.83 -16.34 -15.92
CA THR A 214 -20.13 -15.72 -16.22
C THR A 214 -21.22 -16.06 -15.22
N GLY A 215 -20.98 -17.05 -14.36
CA GLY A 215 -21.97 -17.49 -13.38
C GLY A 215 -21.34 -18.27 -12.24
N LEU A 216 -22.07 -18.34 -11.13
CA LEU A 216 -21.71 -19.07 -9.91
C LEU A 216 -22.84 -20.00 -9.52
N ASN A 217 -22.52 -21.22 -9.10
CA ASN A 217 -23.48 -22.22 -8.68
C ASN A 217 -23.10 -22.78 -7.31
N GLY A 218 -24.12 -23.17 -6.56
CA GLY A 218 -24.00 -23.80 -5.25
C GLY A 218 -25.19 -23.52 -4.34
N GLY A 219 -25.25 -24.24 -3.25
CA GLY A 219 -26.27 -24.08 -2.21
C GLY A 219 -25.89 -22.99 -1.23
N ASN A 220 -25.45 -23.38 -0.02
CA ASN A 220 -25.01 -22.46 1.03
C ASN A 220 -23.60 -21.92 0.82
N LYS A 221 -22.79 -22.58 0.00
CA LYS A 221 -21.43 -22.20 -0.40
C LYS A 221 -21.27 -22.36 -1.91
N LEU A 222 -20.21 -21.81 -2.45
CA LEU A 222 -19.81 -22.02 -3.84
C LEU A 222 -19.44 -23.50 -4.07
N GLU A 223 -19.86 -24.06 -5.21
CA GLU A 223 -19.57 -25.43 -5.63
C GLU A 223 -19.00 -25.48 -7.05
N SER A 224 -19.34 -24.51 -7.90
CA SER A 224 -18.79 -24.42 -9.25
C SER A 224 -18.96 -23.04 -9.86
N VAL A 225 -18.21 -22.78 -10.93
CA VAL A 225 -18.31 -21.57 -11.76
C VAL A 225 -18.66 -21.93 -13.19
N ASN A 226 -19.46 -21.10 -13.83
CA ASN A 226 -19.70 -21.18 -15.27
C ASN A 226 -18.64 -20.35 -16.00
N ILE A 227 -18.00 -20.94 -16.97
CA ILE A 227 -16.97 -20.33 -17.80
C ILE A 227 -17.51 -20.22 -19.22
N THR A 228 -17.37 -19.05 -19.82
CA THR A 228 -17.65 -18.86 -21.24
C THR A 228 -16.34 -18.58 -21.96
N GLN A 229 -16.00 -19.44 -22.93
CA GLN A 229 -14.85 -19.31 -23.82
C GLN A 229 -15.34 -19.26 -25.26
N LYS A 230 -15.13 -18.14 -25.95
CA LYS A 230 -15.76 -17.85 -27.24
C LYS A 230 -17.29 -17.97 -27.10
N GLU A 231 -17.91 -18.92 -27.78
CA GLU A 231 -19.38 -19.16 -27.72
C GLU A 231 -19.73 -20.42 -26.92
N THR A 232 -18.74 -21.09 -26.34
CA THR A 232 -18.94 -22.33 -25.57
C THR A 232 -18.96 -22.02 -24.08
N SER A 233 -19.99 -22.49 -23.41
CA SER A 233 -20.09 -22.44 -21.95
C SER A 233 -19.80 -23.81 -21.34
N SER A 234 -19.05 -23.83 -20.25
CA SER A 234 -18.73 -25.02 -19.47
C SER A 234 -18.87 -24.73 -17.99
N ASN A 235 -19.04 -25.77 -17.20
CA ASN A 235 -19.07 -25.68 -15.74
C ASN A 235 -17.79 -26.28 -15.19
N LEU A 236 -17.15 -25.57 -14.23
CA LEU A 236 -15.94 -26.00 -13.54
C LEU A 236 -16.21 -26.06 -12.03
N GLU A 237 -16.08 -27.26 -11.45
CA GLU A 237 -16.17 -27.44 -10.00
C GLU A 237 -15.05 -26.70 -9.28
N CYS A 238 -15.38 -25.99 -8.20
CA CYS A 238 -14.42 -25.34 -7.35
C CYS A 238 -14.97 -25.11 -5.94
N ASP A 239 -14.06 -25.07 -4.96
CA ASP A 239 -14.36 -24.65 -3.60
C ASP A 239 -14.27 -23.13 -3.45
N TYR A 240 -13.36 -22.50 -4.24
CA TYR A 240 -13.12 -21.06 -4.19
C TYR A 240 -13.01 -20.44 -5.59
N PHE A 241 -13.61 -19.26 -5.71
CA PHE A 241 -13.43 -18.35 -6.84
C PHE A 241 -12.84 -17.05 -6.37
N ILE A 242 -11.69 -16.65 -6.96
CA ILE A 242 -10.91 -15.48 -6.57
C ILE A 242 -10.75 -14.55 -7.77
N PRO A 243 -11.68 -13.59 -7.98
CA PRO A 243 -11.55 -12.60 -9.03
C PRO A 243 -10.55 -11.51 -8.63
N LEU A 244 -9.36 -11.50 -9.24
CA LEU A 244 -8.29 -10.54 -9.03
C LEU A 244 -8.22 -9.54 -10.18
N PHE A 245 -9.22 -8.67 -10.26
CA PHE A 245 -9.37 -7.66 -11.33
C PHE A 245 -8.75 -6.31 -10.99
N GLY A 246 -8.01 -6.26 -9.88
CA GLY A 246 -7.40 -5.07 -9.31
C GLY A 246 -8.36 -4.32 -8.39
N LEU A 247 -7.80 -3.29 -7.80
CA LEU A 247 -8.52 -2.40 -6.89
C LEU A 247 -8.91 -1.12 -7.63
N THR A 248 -10.02 -0.53 -7.26
CA THR A 248 -10.38 0.81 -7.72
C THR A 248 -9.88 1.80 -6.68
N PRO A 249 -8.92 2.67 -7.03
CA PRO A 249 -8.48 3.72 -6.14
C PRO A 249 -9.65 4.67 -5.84
N LYS A 250 -9.90 4.94 -4.56
CA LYS A 250 -10.88 5.94 -4.13
C LYS A 250 -10.24 6.85 -3.10
N LEU A 251 -10.10 8.12 -3.44
CA LEU A 251 -9.58 9.13 -2.52
C LEU A 251 -10.54 9.43 -1.36
N GLY A 252 -11.81 9.01 -1.48
CA GLY A 252 -12.82 9.25 -0.47
C GLY A 252 -13.02 10.75 -0.20
N PRO A 253 -13.19 11.17 1.05
CA PRO A 253 -13.39 12.59 1.42
C PRO A 253 -12.25 13.51 0.96
N ILE A 254 -11.02 13.00 0.83
CA ILE A 254 -9.84 13.77 0.40
C ILE A 254 -10.05 14.39 -0.99
N ALA A 255 -10.85 13.76 -1.86
CA ALA A 255 -11.18 14.30 -3.17
C ALA A 255 -11.89 15.69 -3.10
N ASN A 256 -12.50 16.01 -1.98
CA ASN A 256 -13.27 17.24 -1.77
C ASN A 256 -12.47 18.33 -1.01
N TRP A 257 -11.17 18.14 -0.79
CA TRP A 257 -10.32 19.07 -0.03
C TRP A 257 -9.76 20.23 -0.86
N GLY A 258 -10.22 20.38 -2.10
CA GLY A 258 -9.73 21.43 -3.02
C GLY A 258 -8.36 21.13 -3.62
N LEU A 259 -7.95 19.88 -3.58
CA LEU A 259 -6.71 19.40 -4.20
C LEU A 259 -6.90 19.18 -5.70
N GLU A 260 -5.86 19.45 -6.49
CA GLU A 260 -5.87 19.07 -7.90
C GLU A 260 -5.75 17.55 -8.05
N ILE A 261 -6.72 16.96 -8.75
CA ILE A 261 -6.81 15.51 -8.95
C ILE A 261 -6.72 15.19 -10.43
N GLU A 262 -5.83 14.25 -10.77
CA GLU A 262 -5.67 13.71 -12.10
C GLU A 262 -5.73 12.17 -12.03
N LYS A 263 -6.61 11.53 -12.82
CA LYS A 263 -6.77 10.07 -12.90
C LYS A 263 -6.91 9.38 -11.53
N ASN A 264 -7.72 9.93 -10.64
CA ASN A 264 -7.94 9.48 -9.26
C ASN A 264 -6.67 9.50 -8.37
N ALA A 265 -5.71 10.36 -8.68
CA ALA A 265 -4.53 10.59 -7.86
C ALA A 265 -4.34 12.10 -7.62
N ILE A 266 -3.72 12.45 -6.50
CA ILE A 266 -3.45 13.85 -6.15
C ILE A 266 -2.27 14.33 -6.98
N LYS A 267 -2.48 15.38 -7.79
CA LYS A 267 -1.41 16.00 -8.55
C LYS A 267 -0.47 16.76 -7.63
N VAL A 268 0.82 16.54 -7.79
CA VAL A 268 1.87 17.22 -7.04
C VAL A 268 2.94 17.78 -7.97
N ASP A 269 3.66 18.76 -7.46
CA ASP A 269 4.86 19.28 -8.10
C ASP A 269 6.09 18.58 -7.49
N ASN A 270 6.72 17.69 -8.27
CA ASN A 270 7.92 16.99 -7.85
C ASN A 270 9.17 17.89 -7.79
N THR A 271 9.13 19.08 -8.38
CA THR A 271 10.18 20.10 -8.24
C THR A 271 10.06 20.90 -6.94
N LEU A 272 8.88 20.84 -6.30
CA LEU A 272 8.55 21.43 -5.00
C LEU A 272 8.38 20.36 -3.91
N ASP A 273 9.18 19.30 -3.98
CA ASP A 273 9.24 18.23 -2.97
C ASP A 273 7.86 17.55 -2.71
N TYR A 274 7.08 17.33 -3.79
CA TYR A 274 5.75 16.69 -3.77
C TYR A 274 4.65 17.49 -3.06
N GLN A 275 4.77 18.80 -3.07
CA GLN A 275 3.71 19.70 -2.58
C GLN A 275 2.52 19.70 -3.55
N THR A 276 1.31 19.75 -2.99
CA THR A 276 0.07 19.92 -3.75
C THR A 276 -0.13 21.40 -4.16
N ASN A 277 -1.25 21.70 -4.84
CA ASN A 277 -1.67 23.08 -5.09
C ASN A 277 -1.95 23.89 -3.80
N ILE A 278 -2.08 23.23 -2.64
CA ILE A 278 -2.28 23.91 -1.34
C ILE A 278 -0.96 23.89 -0.55
N PRO A 279 -0.28 25.06 -0.38
CA PRO A 279 0.99 25.12 0.32
C PRO A 279 0.91 24.60 1.77
N GLY A 280 1.72 23.58 2.09
CA GLY A 280 1.76 22.88 3.37
C GLY A 280 1.01 21.56 3.37
N ILE A 281 0.32 21.22 2.27
CA ILE A 281 -0.22 19.89 2.03
C ILE A 281 0.65 19.18 0.98
N TYR A 282 1.11 18.00 1.30
CA TYR A 282 1.94 17.14 0.45
C TYR A 282 1.19 15.84 0.18
N ALA A 283 1.48 15.21 -0.96
CA ALA A 283 0.99 13.87 -1.24
C ALA A 283 2.15 12.99 -1.72
N ILE A 284 2.32 11.83 -1.09
CA ILE A 284 3.47 10.93 -1.28
C ILE A 284 3.02 9.47 -1.40
N GLY A 285 3.79 8.65 -2.10
CA GLY A 285 3.46 7.25 -2.39
C GLY A 285 2.40 7.14 -3.51
N ASP A 286 1.65 6.06 -3.51
CA ASP A 286 0.75 5.71 -4.61
C ASP A 286 -0.45 6.65 -4.80
N VAL A 287 -0.73 7.49 -3.80
CA VAL A 287 -1.84 8.45 -3.83
C VAL A 287 -1.60 9.62 -4.76
N ASN A 288 -0.34 9.93 -5.07
CA ASN A 288 0.04 11.08 -5.89
C ASN A 288 0.24 10.73 -7.37
N THR A 289 0.31 11.78 -8.19
CA THR A 289 0.70 11.71 -9.61
C THR A 289 1.53 12.93 -10.02
N TYR A 290 2.51 12.68 -10.88
CA TYR A 290 3.39 13.66 -11.53
C TYR A 290 4.05 13.01 -12.75
N PRO A 291 4.67 13.77 -13.69
CA PRO A 291 5.36 13.20 -14.83
C PRO A 291 6.46 12.21 -14.42
N GLY A 292 6.41 10.99 -14.94
CA GLY A 292 7.38 9.93 -14.60
C GLY A 292 7.09 9.17 -13.29
N LYS A 293 5.91 9.33 -12.69
CA LYS A 293 5.53 8.61 -11.47
C LYS A 293 5.56 7.10 -11.64
N LEU A 294 6.30 6.42 -10.77
CA LEU A 294 6.24 4.98 -10.55
C LEU A 294 5.58 4.67 -9.20
N LYS A 295 4.62 3.74 -9.20
CA LYS A 295 3.92 3.31 -7.98
C LYS A 295 4.67 2.16 -7.32
N LEU A 296 5.85 2.46 -6.80
CA LEU A 296 6.72 1.55 -6.06
C LEU A 296 6.91 2.06 -4.62
N ILE A 297 7.04 1.15 -3.66
CA ILE A 297 7.32 1.49 -2.26
C ILE A 297 8.61 2.30 -2.17
N LEU A 298 9.64 1.89 -2.92
CA LEU A 298 10.93 2.59 -3.01
C LEU A 298 10.77 4.07 -3.42
N CYS A 299 9.93 4.34 -4.44
CA CYS A 299 9.66 5.71 -4.87
C CYS A 299 8.96 6.50 -3.76
N GLY A 300 8.02 5.87 -3.05
CA GLY A 300 7.36 6.48 -1.90
C GLY A 300 8.34 6.84 -0.77
N PHE A 301 9.36 6.04 -0.51
CA PHE A 301 10.41 6.35 0.46
C PHE A 301 11.22 7.58 0.04
N HIS A 302 11.62 7.68 -1.23
CA HIS A 302 12.29 8.86 -1.75
C HIS A 302 11.43 10.13 -1.63
N GLU A 303 10.15 10.02 -2.00
CA GLU A 303 9.20 11.13 -1.88
C GLU A 303 9.04 11.58 -0.41
N ALA A 304 8.98 10.65 0.54
CA ALA A 304 8.91 10.94 1.97
C ALA A 304 10.14 11.72 2.46
N THR A 305 11.33 11.33 1.99
CA THR A 305 12.60 12.01 2.34
C THR A 305 12.57 13.48 1.91
N LEU A 306 12.24 13.76 0.64
CA LEU A 306 12.22 15.12 0.12
C LEU A 306 11.10 15.95 0.76
N MET A 307 9.90 15.37 0.94
CA MET A 307 8.78 16.00 1.63
C MET A 307 9.17 16.44 3.04
N CYS A 308 9.84 15.61 3.83
CA CYS A 308 10.26 15.94 5.18
C CYS A 308 11.28 17.11 5.21
N GLN A 309 12.17 17.19 4.24
CA GLN A 309 13.10 18.33 4.10
C GLN A 309 12.33 19.63 3.80
N SER A 310 11.31 19.56 2.96
CA SER A 310 10.44 20.70 2.65
C SER A 310 9.60 21.11 3.87
N ALA A 311 9.03 20.14 4.57
CA ALA A 311 8.28 20.35 5.80
C ALA A 311 9.12 21.07 6.87
N PHE A 312 10.40 20.66 7.04
CA PHE A 312 11.33 21.31 7.98
C PHE A 312 11.49 22.80 7.64
N ARG A 313 11.76 23.13 6.37
CA ARG A 313 11.93 24.53 5.92
C ARG A 313 10.66 25.37 6.17
N ARG A 314 9.48 24.75 6.01
CA ARG A 314 8.19 25.40 6.25
C ARG A 314 7.96 25.66 7.74
N ILE A 315 8.29 24.71 8.60
CA ILE A 315 8.07 24.78 10.06
C ILE A 315 9.09 25.69 10.72
N HIS A 316 10.32 25.67 10.21
CA HIS A 316 11.47 26.43 10.74
C HIS A 316 12.12 27.30 9.66
N PRO A 317 11.43 28.30 9.12
CA PRO A 317 11.98 29.14 8.04
C PRO A 317 13.25 29.89 8.42
N GLU A 318 13.43 30.12 9.74
CA GLU A 318 14.60 30.81 10.31
C GLU A 318 15.81 29.88 10.47
N LYS A 319 15.65 28.55 10.38
CA LYS A 319 16.74 27.59 10.60
C LYS A 319 17.31 27.09 9.28
N ARG A 320 18.61 27.19 9.16
CA ARG A 320 19.32 26.50 8.07
C ARG A 320 19.31 24.99 8.33
N ASN A 321 18.69 24.23 7.45
CA ASN A 321 18.81 22.77 7.48
C ASN A 321 20.15 22.36 6.87
N VAL A 322 21.02 21.76 7.67
CA VAL A 322 22.26 21.15 7.22
C VAL A 322 22.07 19.65 7.23
N LEU A 323 22.15 19.03 6.07
CA LEU A 323 22.08 17.58 5.95
C LEU A 323 23.17 16.92 6.81
N LYS A 324 22.75 16.10 7.75
CA LYS A 324 23.64 15.28 8.59
C LYS A 324 23.46 13.82 8.23
N TYR A 325 24.56 13.17 7.94
CA TYR A 325 24.55 11.74 7.65
C TYR A 325 24.39 10.95 8.94
N THR A 326 23.46 9.97 8.94
CA THR A 326 23.20 9.09 10.10
C THR A 326 24.42 8.27 10.50
N THR A 327 25.35 8.01 9.57
CA THR A 327 26.63 7.35 9.81
C THR A 327 27.55 8.13 10.74
N VAL A 328 27.37 9.46 10.85
CA VAL A 328 28.19 10.34 11.71
C VAL A 328 27.56 10.52 13.08
N THR A 329 26.24 10.67 13.13
CA THR A 329 25.54 11.01 14.39
C THR A 329 24.91 9.79 15.08
N GLY A 330 24.74 8.67 14.36
CA GLY A 330 23.95 7.55 14.82
C GLY A 330 22.49 7.94 15.03
N ILE A 331 21.68 7.00 15.49
CA ILE A 331 20.30 7.24 15.89
C ILE A 331 20.11 6.67 17.29
N SER A 332 19.75 7.51 18.25
CA SER A 332 19.51 7.09 19.63
C SER A 332 18.37 6.08 19.69
N GLY A 333 18.57 4.97 20.38
CA GLY A 333 17.54 3.95 20.58
C GLY A 333 17.60 2.76 19.64
N PHE A 334 18.52 2.72 18.66
CA PHE A 334 18.66 1.55 17.77
C PHE A 334 19.47 0.40 18.37
N ASP A 335 20.38 0.66 19.28
CA ASP A 335 21.32 -0.33 19.81
C ASP A 335 21.09 -0.69 21.29
N GLY A 336 19.97 -0.26 21.89
CA GLY A 336 19.66 -0.48 23.31
C GLY A 336 20.61 0.23 24.27
N SER A 337 21.62 0.93 23.79
CA SER A 337 22.57 1.72 24.57
C SER A 337 22.36 3.20 24.27
N GLN A 338 22.12 4.00 25.31
CA GLN A 338 22.28 5.45 25.23
C GLN A 338 23.78 5.76 25.09
N LYS A 339 24.33 5.66 23.89
CA LYS A 339 25.66 6.20 23.63
C LYS A 339 25.58 7.71 23.75
N GLN A 340 26.12 8.24 24.85
CA GLN A 340 26.47 9.66 24.90
C GLN A 340 27.38 9.94 23.71
N PRO A 341 27.18 11.04 22.96
CA PRO A 341 28.05 11.38 21.86
C PRO A 341 29.46 11.59 22.43
N GLU A 342 30.38 10.67 22.13
CA GLU A 342 31.80 10.92 22.32
C GLU A 342 32.16 12.18 21.54
N LYS A 343 32.72 13.17 22.22
CA LYS A 343 33.29 14.34 21.61
C LYS A 343 34.45 13.86 20.71
N SER A 344 34.19 13.62 19.45
CA SER A 344 35.21 13.32 18.47
C SER A 344 36.04 14.58 18.27
N THR A 345 37.22 14.58 18.84
CA THR A 345 38.28 15.51 18.49
C THR A 345 38.79 15.10 17.11
N ILE A 346 38.15 15.59 16.07
CA ILE A 346 38.68 15.45 14.70
C ILE A 346 39.88 16.38 14.66
N LYS A 347 41.09 15.81 14.86
CA LYS A 347 42.32 16.47 14.42
C LYS A 347 42.26 16.55 12.90
N SER A 348 42.26 17.77 12.37
CA SER A 348 42.43 18.04 10.96
C SER A 348 43.73 17.37 10.47
N ILE A 349 43.58 16.42 9.55
CA ILE A 349 44.70 15.97 8.73
C ILE A 349 44.53 16.72 7.40
N PHE A 350 45.32 17.77 7.25
CA PHE A 350 45.86 18.26 6.01
C PHE A 350 47.36 18.55 6.27
#